data_c9ad6c62816034c2d8efaeb4f360c008
#
_entry.id   c9ad6c62816034c2d8efaeb4f360c008
#
_cell.length_a   1.000
_cell.length_b   1.000
_cell.length_c   1.000
_cell.angle_alpha   90.00
_cell.angle_beta   90.00
_cell.angle_gamma   90.00
#
_symmetry.space_group_name_H-M   'P 1'
#
loop_
_entity.id
_entity.type
_entity.pdbx_description
1 polymer ?
#
loop_
_entity_poly.entity_id
_entity_poly.type
_entity_poly.pdbx_seq_one_letter_code
_entity_poly.pdbx_strand_id
1 'polypeptide(L)'
;KKDYRNTELGRYDKNSKGIYYSNGNYEAFARPKKPTGVDEKNAYIVGSGLASLAAACFLVRDGQMPGSHIHILEAMDIAGGACDGIFDPARGYVMRGGREMENHFECLWDLFRSIPSLEVSGASVLDEYYWLNKEDPNYSLCRATKDCGQDAHTDGKFNLSQKGCMEIMKLFMTKDEDLYDKTIEDVFDDEVFNSTFWLYWRTMFAFENWHSALEMKLYFQRFIHHISGPVSYTHLRAHET
;
A
#
# COMPACT_ATOMS: atom_id res chain seq x y z
N LYS A 1 8.96 -19.62 -20.22
CA LYS A 1 8.58 -18.72 -19.12
C LYS A 1 7.11 -18.40 -19.30
N LYS A 2 6.22 -18.84 -18.38
CA LYS A 2 4.82 -18.43 -18.43
C LYS A 2 4.73 -16.92 -18.25
N ASP A 3 4.04 -16.26 -19.14
CA ASP A 3 3.71 -14.86 -18.98
C ASP A 3 2.52 -14.74 -18.02
N TYR A 4 2.79 -14.59 -16.77
CA TYR A 4 1.78 -14.52 -15.71
C TYR A 4 0.80 -13.35 -15.86
N ARG A 5 1.13 -12.37 -16.72
CA ARG A 5 0.26 -11.22 -16.99
C ARG A 5 -0.97 -11.55 -17.82
N ASN A 6 -0.98 -12.71 -18.47
CA ASN A 6 -2.05 -13.16 -19.35
C ASN A 6 -2.73 -14.46 -18.87
N THR A 7 -2.54 -14.84 -17.61
CA THR A 7 -3.28 -15.99 -17.09
C THR A 7 -4.74 -15.64 -16.92
N GLU A 8 -5.63 -16.58 -17.19
CA GLU A 8 -7.07 -16.38 -16.95
C GLU A 8 -7.38 -16.06 -15.48
N LEU A 9 -6.49 -16.47 -14.61
CA LEU A 9 -6.56 -16.30 -13.16
C LEU A 9 -6.30 -14.86 -12.72
N GLY A 10 -5.42 -14.14 -13.41
CA GLY A 10 -5.05 -12.74 -13.08
C GLY A 10 -5.81 -11.69 -13.87
N ARG A 11 -6.87 -12.05 -14.57
CA ARG A 11 -7.67 -11.06 -15.31
C ARG A 11 -8.54 -10.26 -14.36
N TYR A 12 -8.45 -8.95 -14.50
CA TYR A 12 -9.44 -8.08 -13.90
C TYR A 12 -10.76 -8.26 -14.62
N ASP A 13 -11.77 -8.45 -13.86
CA ASP A 13 -13.09 -8.18 -14.33
C ASP A 13 -13.41 -6.72 -14.06
N LYS A 14 -13.41 -5.89 -15.09
CA LYS A 14 -13.79 -4.48 -15.00
C LYS A 14 -15.21 -4.27 -14.46
N ASN A 15 -16.02 -5.31 -14.52
CA ASN A 15 -17.40 -5.29 -14.08
C ASN A 15 -17.57 -5.91 -12.69
N SER A 16 -16.54 -6.52 -12.14
CA SER A 16 -16.58 -7.01 -10.77
C SER A 16 -16.60 -5.81 -9.81
N LYS A 17 -17.44 -5.86 -8.83
CA LYS A 17 -17.42 -4.90 -7.70
C LYS A 17 -16.20 -5.11 -6.81
N GLY A 18 -15.23 -5.88 -7.26
CA GLY A 18 -13.99 -6.17 -6.57
C GLY A 18 -12.93 -5.12 -6.80
N ILE A 19 -11.76 -5.39 -6.26
CA ILE A 19 -10.60 -4.52 -6.36
C ILE A 19 -10.12 -4.49 -7.82
N TYR A 20 -9.99 -3.30 -8.35
CA TYR A 20 -9.43 -3.07 -9.67
C TYR A 20 -7.93 -2.80 -9.55
N TYR A 21 -7.13 -3.71 -10.06
CA TYR A 21 -5.68 -3.50 -10.15
C TYR A 21 -5.37 -2.87 -11.49
N SER A 22 -5.03 -1.58 -11.48
CA SER A 22 -4.59 -0.89 -12.67
C SER A 22 -3.20 -1.39 -13.09
N ASN A 23 -3.01 -1.59 -14.40
CA ASN A 23 -1.69 -1.76 -14.97
C ASN A 23 -1.00 -0.43 -15.23
N GLY A 24 -1.75 0.67 -15.17
CA GLY A 24 -1.26 1.98 -15.59
C GLY A 24 -0.59 1.93 -16.97
N ASN A 25 0.42 2.76 -17.17
CA ASN A 25 1.28 2.72 -18.35
C ASN A 25 2.45 1.73 -18.21
N TYR A 26 2.45 0.89 -17.18
CA TYR A 26 3.56 0.00 -16.86
C TYR A 26 3.86 -0.99 -17.97
N GLU A 27 2.84 -1.50 -18.66
CA GLU A 27 3.05 -2.42 -19.78
C GLU A 27 3.85 -1.81 -20.93
N ALA A 28 3.74 -0.50 -21.13
CA ALA A 28 4.53 0.20 -22.13
C ALA A 28 6.04 0.18 -21.80
N PHE A 29 6.38 0.06 -20.52
CA PHE A 29 7.77 0.08 -20.03
C PHE A 29 8.27 -1.30 -19.57
N ALA A 30 7.39 -2.29 -19.45
CA ALA A 30 7.70 -3.58 -18.86
C ALA A 30 8.59 -4.49 -19.75
N ARG A 31 8.99 -4.06 -20.95
CA ARG A 31 9.85 -4.82 -21.86
C ARG A 31 10.75 -3.88 -22.66
N PRO A 32 11.60 -3.09 -21.99
CA PRO A 32 12.55 -2.25 -22.71
C PRO A 32 13.53 -3.12 -23.51
N LYS A 33 14.11 -2.53 -24.52
CA LYS A 33 15.28 -3.16 -25.17
C LYS A 33 16.39 -3.29 -24.16
N LYS A 34 17.14 -4.41 -24.24
CA LYS A 34 18.31 -4.61 -23.39
C LYS A 34 19.29 -3.44 -23.54
N PRO A 35 19.63 -2.75 -22.44
CA PRO A 35 20.59 -1.64 -22.52
C PRO A 35 21.96 -2.13 -22.95
N THR A 36 22.64 -1.35 -23.79
CA THR A 36 24.00 -1.67 -24.20
C THR A 36 24.96 -1.68 -23.02
N GLY A 37 25.77 -2.71 -22.90
CA GLY A 37 26.77 -2.86 -21.85
C GLY A 37 26.20 -3.23 -20.47
N VAL A 38 24.92 -3.62 -20.38
CA VAL A 38 24.34 -4.03 -19.10
C VAL A 38 24.98 -5.28 -18.52
N ASP A 39 25.48 -6.18 -19.39
CA ASP A 39 26.16 -7.40 -18.97
C ASP A 39 27.54 -7.14 -18.32
N GLU A 40 28.08 -5.95 -18.49
CA GLU A 40 29.39 -5.55 -17.95
C GLU A 40 29.23 -4.73 -16.65
N LYS A 41 27.99 -4.41 -16.26
CA LYS A 41 27.70 -3.58 -15.08
C LYS A 41 27.35 -4.44 -13.88
N ASN A 42 27.70 -3.92 -12.70
CA ASN A 42 27.29 -4.46 -11.43
C ASN A 42 26.35 -3.48 -10.71
N ALA A 43 25.33 -3.99 -10.06
CA ALA A 43 24.42 -3.25 -9.19
C ALA A 43 24.68 -3.65 -7.75
N TYR A 44 24.88 -2.67 -6.88
CA TYR A 44 25.01 -2.85 -5.44
C TYR A 44 23.83 -2.17 -4.76
N ILE A 45 23.02 -2.94 -4.05
CA ILE A 45 21.82 -2.48 -3.37
C ILE A 45 22.05 -2.63 -1.88
N VAL A 46 21.93 -1.54 -1.14
CA VAL A 46 22.13 -1.53 0.32
C VAL A 46 20.81 -1.72 1.03
N GLY A 47 20.72 -2.76 1.83
CA GLY A 47 19.50 -3.23 2.49
C GLY A 47 18.66 -4.15 1.61
N SER A 48 17.78 -4.92 2.23
CA SER A 48 16.87 -5.86 1.55
C SER A 48 15.40 -5.57 1.82
N GLY A 49 15.05 -4.31 2.04
CA GLY A 49 13.66 -3.89 2.15
C GLY A 49 12.90 -4.05 0.83
N LEU A 50 11.59 -3.85 0.86
CA LEU A 50 10.70 -4.04 -0.29
C LEU A 50 11.17 -3.28 -1.54
N ALA A 51 11.60 -2.03 -1.39
CA ALA A 51 12.10 -1.23 -2.51
C ALA A 51 13.37 -1.84 -3.13
N SER A 52 14.29 -2.34 -2.31
CA SER A 52 15.52 -2.97 -2.75
C SER A 52 15.27 -4.28 -3.50
N LEU A 53 14.39 -5.11 -2.95
CA LEU A 53 14.00 -6.38 -3.57
C LEU A 53 13.25 -6.13 -4.89
N ALA A 54 12.35 -5.16 -4.93
CA ALA A 54 11.66 -4.76 -6.14
C ALA A 54 12.65 -4.24 -7.21
N ALA A 55 13.61 -3.39 -6.80
CA ALA A 55 14.65 -2.89 -7.71
C ALA A 55 15.46 -4.04 -8.32
N ALA A 56 15.87 -5.03 -7.52
CA ALA A 56 16.58 -6.21 -8.03
C ALA A 56 15.72 -6.99 -9.04
N CYS A 57 14.45 -7.20 -8.75
CA CYS A 57 13.53 -7.87 -9.66
C CYS A 57 13.38 -7.11 -10.99
N PHE A 58 13.23 -5.79 -10.95
CA PHE A 58 13.13 -4.96 -12.16
C PHE A 58 14.42 -4.90 -12.94
N LEU A 59 15.59 -4.88 -12.28
CA LEU A 59 16.89 -4.97 -12.95
C LEU A 59 17.03 -6.27 -13.73
N VAL A 60 16.60 -7.40 -13.15
CA VAL A 60 16.63 -8.68 -13.87
C VAL A 60 15.58 -8.73 -14.97
N ARG A 61 14.34 -8.41 -14.66
CA ARG A 61 13.20 -8.60 -15.56
C ARG A 61 13.20 -7.60 -16.70
N ASP A 62 13.37 -6.34 -16.39
CA ASP A 62 13.19 -5.23 -17.32
C ASP A 62 14.55 -4.66 -17.78
N GLY A 63 15.49 -4.49 -16.87
CA GLY A 63 16.85 -4.09 -17.17
C GLY A 63 17.69 -5.17 -17.86
N GLN A 64 17.23 -6.43 -17.82
CA GLN A 64 17.90 -7.60 -18.37
C GLN A 64 19.35 -7.73 -17.92
N MET A 65 19.62 -7.27 -16.70
CA MET A 65 20.91 -7.43 -16.03
C MET A 65 21.07 -8.88 -15.57
N PRO A 66 22.25 -9.49 -15.74
CA PRO A 66 22.51 -10.81 -15.17
C PRO A 66 22.34 -10.80 -13.64
N GLY A 67 21.59 -11.75 -13.10
CA GLY A 67 21.35 -11.83 -11.65
C GLY A 67 22.65 -11.97 -10.83
N SER A 68 23.68 -12.59 -11.40
CA SER A 68 25.01 -12.69 -10.79
C SER A 68 25.74 -11.35 -10.64
N HIS A 69 25.26 -10.29 -11.31
CA HIS A 69 25.81 -8.95 -11.23
C HIS A 69 25.01 -8.05 -10.28
N ILE A 70 24.01 -8.59 -9.60
CA ILE A 70 23.21 -7.83 -8.63
C ILE A 70 23.55 -8.32 -7.24
N HIS A 71 24.06 -7.41 -6.41
CA HIS A 71 24.55 -7.67 -5.07
C HIS A 71 23.68 -6.91 -4.07
N ILE A 72 22.91 -7.65 -3.26
CA ILE A 72 22.12 -7.07 -2.18
C ILE A 72 22.92 -7.23 -0.88
N LEU A 73 23.23 -6.12 -0.24
CA LEU A 73 24.00 -6.05 1.00
C LEU A 73 23.03 -5.84 2.16
N GLU A 74 22.77 -6.91 2.91
CA GLU A 74 21.87 -6.89 4.07
C GLU A 74 22.67 -7.17 5.35
N ALA A 75 22.41 -6.39 6.40
CA ALA A 75 23.05 -6.55 7.69
C ALA A 75 22.34 -7.55 8.60
N MET A 76 21.10 -7.85 8.33
CA MET A 76 20.26 -8.76 9.10
C MET A 76 20.23 -10.15 8.45
N ASP A 77 20.00 -11.17 9.26
CA ASP A 77 19.88 -12.55 8.78
C ASP A 77 18.60 -12.83 7.97
N ILE A 78 17.62 -11.90 8.05
CA ILE A 78 16.33 -12.01 7.38
C ILE A 78 16.17 -10.85 6.42
N ALA A 79 15.87 -11.17 5.15
CA ALA A 79 15.52 -10.16 4.15
C ALA A 79 14.10 -9.63 4.37
N GLY A 80 13.82 -8.43 3.83
CA GLY A 80 12.48 -7.84 3.84
C GLY A 80 12.42 -6.47 4.55
N GLY A 81 13.43 -6.10 5.31
CA GLY A 81 13.47 -4.82 6.04
C GLY A 81 12.28 -4.69 6.99
N ALA A 82 11.52 -3.59 6.90
CA ALA A 82 10.33 -3.39 7.72
C ALA A 82 9.16 -4.33 7.37
N CYS A 83 9.23 -5.00 6.22
CA CYS A 83 8.24 -5.98 5.75
C CYS A 83 8.66 -7.43 6.03
N ASP A 84 9.68 -7.63 6.86
CA ASP A 84 10.09 -8.95 7.28
C ASP A 84 8.99 -9.67 8.06
N GLY A 85 9.09 -10.99 8.07
CA GLY A 85 8.23 -11.84 8.85
C GLY A 85 8.92 -13.17 9.14
N ILE A 86 8.45 -13.86 10.14
CA ILE A 86 8.94 -15.19 10.50
C ILE A 86 7.77 -16.17 10.56
N PHE A 87 8.06 -17.41 10.23
CA PHE A 87 7.14 -18.51 10.48
C PHE A 87 7.57 -19.24 11.76
N ASP A 88 6.68 -19.29 12.72
CA ASP A 88 6.83 -20.05 13.95
C ASP A 88 5.85 -21.23 13.93
N PRO A 89 6.30 -22.49 14.05
CA PRO A 89 5.40 -23.64 13.95
C PRO A 89 4.29 -23.68 15.00
N ALA A 90 4.46 -23.01 16.14
CA ALA A 90 3.48 -22.96 17.21
C ALA A 90 2.55 -21.74 17.14
N ARG A 91 2.98 -20.67 16.46
CA ARG A 91 2.28 -19.38 16.43
C ARG A 91 1.83 -18.96 15.04
N GLY A 92 2.27 -19.67 13.99
CA GLY A 92 2.01 -19.29 12.61
C GLY A 92 2.93 -18.17 12.12
N TYR A 93 2.44 -17.36 11.22
CA TYR A 93 3.20 -16.23 10.69
C TYR A 93 3.19 -15.05 11.66
N VAL A 94 4.37 -14.54 11.97
CA VAL A 94 4.55 -13.36 12.83
C VAL A 94 5.17 -12.25 11.99
N MET A 95 4.52 -11.09 11.97
CA MET A 95 4.99 -9.91 11.24
C MET A 95 4.82 -8.66 12.08
N ARG A 96 5.60 -7.64 11.77
CA ARG A 96 5.53 -6.33 12.44
C ARG A 96 4.41 -5.47 11.87
N GLY A 97 3.36 -5.26 12.65
CA GLY A 97 2.24 -4.39 12.30
C GLY A 97 1.42 -4.84 11.09
N GLY A 98 0.41 -4.09 10.74
CA GLY A 98 -0.40 -4.30 9.55
C GLY A 98 0.36 -3.99 8.26
N ARG A 99 -0.06 -4.60 7.17
CA ARG A 99 0.45 -4.35 5.83
C ARG A 99 -0.73 -4.10 4.92
N GLU A 100 -1.09 -2.82 4.83
CA GLU A 100 -2.21 -2.39 4.02
C GLU A 100 -1.73 -2.09 2.60
N MET A 101 -2.55 -2.46 1.63
CA MET A 101 -2.28 -2.20 0.23
C MET A 101 -3.44 -1.45 -0.39
N GLU A 102 -3.16 -0.69 -1.40
CA GLU A 102 -4.11 0.19 -2.05
C GLU A 102 -4.13 -0.10 -3.56
N ASN A 103 -5.29 0.09 -4.19
CA ASN A 103 -5.53 -0.27 -5.59
C ASN A 103 -4.56 0.37 -6.59
N HIS A 104 -3.98 1.51 -6.22
CA HIS A 104 -3.07 2.27 -7.08
C HIS A 104 -1.58 2.02 -6.79
N PHE A 105 -1.23 0.99 -6.05
CA PHE A 105 0.16 0.53 -5.92
C PHE A 105 0.60 -0.21 -7.19
N GLU A 106 0.55 0.46 -8.30
CA GLU A 106 0.70 -0.12 -9.64
C GLU A 106 2.02 -0.84 -9.84
N CYS A 107 3.12 -0.27 -9.35
CA CYS A 107 4.43 -0.92 -9.37
C CYS A 107 4.45 -2.22 -8.59
N LEU A 108 3.78 -2.25 -7.44
CA LEU A 108 3.70 -3.44 -6.61
C LEU A 108 2.85 -4.52 -7.27
N TRP A 109 1.72 -4.16 -7.84
CA TRP A 109 0.87 -5.10 -8.56
C TRP A 109 1.55 -5.67 -9.80
N ASP A 110 2.29 -4.83 -10.54
CA ASP A 110 3.09 -5.31 -11.67
C ASP A 110 4.20 -6.26 -11.22
N LEU A 111 4.86 -5.96 -10.11
CA LEU A 111 5.85 -6.86 -9.51
C LEU A 111 5.21 -8.19 -9.11
N PHE A 112 4.09 -8.17 -8.39
CA PHE A 112 3.41 -9.36 -7.89
C PHE A 112 2.95 -10.31 -9.00
N ARG A 113 2.64 -9.81 -10.17
CA ARG A 113 2.34 -10.65 -11.35
C ARG A 113 3.51 -11.49 -11.81
N SER A 114 4.73 -11.00 -11.59
CA SER A 114 5.93 -11.70 -12.02
C SER A 114 6.51 -12.64 -10.98
N ILE A 115 6.00 -12.58 -9.74
CA ILE A 115 6.41 -13.48 -8.65
C ILE A 115 5.52 -14.71 -8.67
N PRO A 116 6.09 -15.90 -8.87
CA PRO A 116 5.29 -17.14 -8.85
C PRO A 116 4.79 -17.44 -7.44
N SER A 117 3.56 -17.93 -7.34
CA SER A 117 3.03 -18.50 -6.11
C SER A 117 3.90 -19.68 -5.65
N LEU A 118 4.09 -19.79 -4.34
CA LEU A 118 4.73 -20.95 -3.73
C LEU A 118 3.74 -22.13 -3.55
N GLU A 119 2.45 -21.83 -3.44
CA GLU A 119 1.41 -22.81 -3.11
C GLU A 119 0.66 -23.30 -4.35
N VAL A 120 0.38 -22.41 -5.29
CA VAL A 120 -0.42 -22.73 -6.47
C VAL A 120 0.42 -22.72 -7.73
N SER A 121 0.68 -23.91 -8.28
CA SER A 121 1.47 -24.04 -9.49
C SER A 121 0.85 -23.30 -10.67
N GLY A 122 1.63 -22.41 -11.27
CA GLY A 122 1.23 -21.62 -12.43
C GLY A 122 0.49 -20.33 -12.12
N ALA A 123 0.21 -20.05 -10.84
CA ALA A 123 -0.31 -18.76 -10.38
C ALA A 123 0.81 -17.80 -9.99
N SER A 124 0.48 -16.53 -9.87
CA SER A 124 1.32 -15.49 -9.31
C SER A 124 0.85 -15.07 -7.92
N VAL A 125 1.70 -14.37 -7.19
CA VAL A 125 1.31 -13.74 -5.90
C VAL A 125 0.12 -12.77 -6.10
N LEU A 126 0.04 -12.10 -7.24
CA LEU A 126 -1.11 -11.24 -7.54
C LEU A 126 -2.41 -12.04 -7.69
N ASP A 127 -2.34 -13.23 -8.30
CA ASP A 127 -3.51 -14.10 -8.45
C ASP A 127 -4.05 -14.52 -7.09
N GLU A 128 -3.16 -14.95 -6.16
CA GLU A 128 -3.55 -15.32 -4.80
C GLU A 128 -4.17 -14.15 -4.05
N TYR A 129 -3.56 -12.98 -4.17
CA TYR A 129 -4.07 -11.76 -3.57
C TYR A 129 -5.47 -11.40 -4.10
N TYR A 130 -5.68 -11.53 -5.41
CA TYR A 130 -6.98 -11.29 -6.04
C TYR A 130 -8.04 -12.28 -5.55
N TRP A 131 -7.72 -13.56 -5.47
CA TRP A 131 -8.66 -14.58 -4.98
C TRP A 131 -9.05 -14.34 -3.54
N LEU A 132 -8.07 -14.08 -2.69
CA LEU A 132 -8.32 -13.78 -1.27
C LEU A 132 -9.31 -12.61 -1.12
N ASN A 133 -9.11 -11.53 -1.85
CA ASN A 133 -9.98 -10.37 -1.78
C ASN A 133 -11.35 -10.58 -2.43
N LYS A 134 -11.46 -11.48 -3.36
CA LYS A 134 -12.75 -11.85 -3.98
C LYS A 134 -13.60 -12.70 -3.04
N GLU A 135 -12.99 -13.63 -2.35
CA GLU A 135 -13.66 -14.54 -1.43
C GLU A 135 -13.99 -13.90 -0.09
N ASP A 136 -13.09 -13.09 0.41
CA ASP A 136 -13.26 -12.34 1.65
C ASP A 136 -13.03 -10.83 1.38
N PRO A 137 -14.00 -10.16 0.76
CA PRO A 137 -13.87 -8.72 0.53
C PRO A 137 -13.79 -8.03 1.87
N ASN A 138 -12.71 -7.31 2.06
CA ASN A 138 -12.40 -6.68 3.33
C ASN A 138 -13.31 -5.48 3.59
N TYR A 139 -14.46 -5.75 4.16
CA TYR A 139 -15.31 -4.74 4.77
C TYR A 139 -14.83 -4.52 6.22
N SER A 140 -13.71 -3.84 6.40
CA SER A 140 -13.33 -3.51 7.75
C SER A 140 -14.30 -2.48 8.30
N LEU A 141 -15.19 -2.95 9.16
CA LEU A 141 -15.90 -2.09 10.08
C LEU A 141 -14.84 -1.56 11.05
N CYS A 142 -14.30 -0.39 10.74
CA CYS A 142 -13.31 0.23 11.60
C CYS A 142 -13.95 0.47 12.98
N ARG A 143 -13.39 -0.14 14.00
CA ARG A 143 -13.75 0.09 15.37
C ARG A 143 -12.75 1.05 15.98
N ALA A 144 -13.23 2.21 16.43
CA ALA A 144 -12.42 3.14 17.18
C ALA A 144 -12.72 3.07 18.66
N THR A 145 -11.72 3.26 19.48
CA THR A 145 -11.86 3.35 20.94
C THR A 145 -11.45 4.74 21.41
N LYS A 146 -12.05 5.20 22.48
CA LYS A 146 -11.73 6.42 23.22
C LYS A 146 -11.64 6.11 24.71
N ASP A 147 -11.22 7.08 25.51
CA ASP A 147 -11.24 7.00 26.98
C ASP A 147 -10.71 5.66 27.51
N CYS A 148 -9.47 5.31 27.14
CA CYS A 148 -8.80 4.08 27.58
C CYS A 148 -9.52 2.78 27.16
N GLY A 149 -10.03 2.73 25.93
CA GLY A 149 -10.56 1.50 25.34
C GLY A 149 -12.07 1.39 25.29
N GLN A 150 -12.80 2.43 25.68
CA GLN A 150 -14.24 2.47 25.49
C GLN A 150 -14.59 2.59 24.01
N ASP A 151 -15.67 1.97 23.58
CA ASP A 151 -16.17 2.08 22.22
C ASP A 151 -16.52 3.54 21.90
N ALA A 152 -16.00 4.07 20.83
CA ALA A 152 -16.29 5.44 20.39
C ALA A 152 -17.66 5.57 19.69
N HIS A 153 -18.37 4.45 19.48
CA HIS A 153 -19.70 4.38 18.84
C HIS A 153 -19.75 5.14 17.50
N THR A 154 -18.78 4.86 16.66
CA THR A 154 -18.66 5.58 15.39
C THR A 154 -19.68 5.18 14.36
N ASP A 155 -20.21 3.96 14.44
CA ASP A 155 -21.24 3.39 13.56
C ASP A 155 -20.98 3.64 12.05
N GLY A 156 -19.70 3.69 11.67
CA GLY A 156 -19.28 4.01 10.31
C GLY A 156 -19.45 5.48 9.93
N LYS A 157 -19.72 6.37 10.88
CA LYS A 157 -19.85 7.81 10.67
C LYS A 157 -18.66 8.55 11.24
N PHE A 158 -18.31 9.63 10.59
CA PHE A 158 -17.15 10.43 10.98
C PHE A 158 -17.44 11.59 11.92
N ASN A 159 -18.72 11.84 12.24
CA ASN A 159 -19.15 12.95 13.10
C ASN A 159 -18.49 14.31 12.74
N LEU A 160 -18.27 14.53 11.47
CA LEU A 160 -17.80 15.80 10.97
C LEU A 160 -18.96 16.80 10.92
N SER A 161 -18.78 17.96 11.54
CA SER A 161 -19.68 19.08 11.38
C SER A 161 -19.59 19.64 9.95
N GLN A 162 -20.58 20.43 9.57
CA GLN A 162 -20.53 21.14 8.28
C GLN A 162 -19.30 22.03 8.18
N LYS A 163 -18.90 22.67 9.29
CA LYS A 163 -17.71 23.49 9.38
C LYS A 163 -16.45 22.64 9.17
N GLY A 164 -16.32 21.51 9.85
CA GLY A 164 -15.20 20.59 9.67
C GLY A 164 -15.08 20.06 8.23
N CYS A 165 -16.21 19.77 7.58
CA CYS A 165 -16.21 19.42 6.16
C CYS A 165 -15.68 20.57 5.28
N MET A 166 -16.06 21.81 5.57
CA MET A 166 -15.58 22.99 4.83
C MET A 166 -14.07 23.21 5.04
N GLU A 167 -13.56 22.97 6.23
CA GLU A 167 -12.11 23.07 6.50
C GLU A 167 -11.31 22.03 5.71
N ILE A 168 -11.78 20.80 5.66
CA ILE A 168 -11.18 19.76 4.82
C ILE A 168 -11.22 20.16 3.35
N MET A 169 -12.35 20.66 2.85
CA MET A 169 -12.45 21.15 1.48
C MET A 169 -11.49 22.32 1.21
N LYS A 170 -11.35 23.23 2.16
CA LYS A 170 -10.40 24.34 2.07
C LYS A 170 -8.96 23.82 1.96
N LEU A 171 -8.58 22.81 2.77
CA LEU A 171 -7.26 22.19 2.65
C LEU A 171 -7.02 21.65 1.24
N PHE A 172 -8.00 20.96 0.64
CA PHE A 172 -7.90 20.46 -0.72
C PHE A 172 -7.67 21.57 -1.76
N MET A 173 -8.33 22.70 -1.59
CA MET A 173 -8.27 23.83 -2.52
C MET A 173 -7.05 24.74 -2.32
N THR A 174 -6.37 24.61 -1.18
CA THR A 174 -5.16 25.37 -0.88
C THR A 174 -4.01 24.88 -1.74
N LYS A 175 -3.22 25.77 -2.31
CA LYS A 175 -2.04 25.40 -3.08
C LYS A 175 -0.98 24.75 -2.19
N ASP A 176 -0.18 23.86 -2.77
CA ASP A 176 0.86 23.15 -2.03
C ASP A 176 1.90 24.11 -1.45
N GLU A 177 2.25 25.16 -2.20
CA GLU A 177 3.22 26.17 -1.78
C GLU A 177 2.77 26.93 -0.52
N ASP A 178 1.46 27.13 -0.36
CA ASP A 178 0.87 27.82 0.79
C ASP A 178 0.83 26.93 2.06
N LEU A 179 1.18 25.63 1.92
CA LEU A 179 1.17 24.65 2.99
C LEU A 179 2.57 24.20 3.45
N TYR A 180 3.64 24.62 2.79
CA TYR A 180 4.99 24.16 3.09
C TYR A 180 5.41 24.33 4.56
N ASP A 181 5.03 25.46 5.14
CA ASP A 181 5.37 25.80 6.53
C ASP A 181 4.18 25.69 7.49
N LYS A 182 3.11 24.98 7.06
CA LYS A 182 1.90 24.81 7.87
C LYS A 182 1.85 23.44 8.51
N THR A 183 1.45 23.46 9.78
CA THR A 183 1.05 22.25 10.50
C THR A 183 -0.45 21.98 10.33
N ILE A 184 -0.88 20.80 10.72
CA ILE A 184 -2.29 20.42 10.69
C ILE A 184 -3.11 21.34 11.63
N GLU A 185 -2.55 21.71 12.77
CA GLU A 185 -3.20 22.64 13.72
C GLU A 185 -3.27 24.10 13.24
N ASP A 186 -2.49 24.46 12.21
CA ASP A 186 -2.62 25.78 11.57
C ASP A 186 -3.78 25.87 10.57
N VAL A 187 -4.31 24.72 10.15
CA VAL A 187 -5.33 24.66 9.08
C VAL A 187 -6.69 24.15 9.56
N PHE A 188 -6.73 23.47 10.69
CA PHE A 188 -7.95 22.95 11.30
C PHE A 188 -8.15 23.49 12.70
N ASP A 189 -9.40 23.51 13.12
CA ASP A 189 -9.79 23.86 14.48
C ASP A 189 -10.38 22.67 15.25
N ASP A 190 -10.88 22.93 16.45
CA ASP A 190 -11.46 21.94 17.35
C ASP A 190 -12.61 21.13 16.73
N GLU A 191 -13.30 21.67 15.74
CA GLU A 191 -14.38 20.95 15.04
C GLU A 191 -13.88 19.70 14.32
N VAL A 192 -12.70 19.77 13.71
CA VAL A 192 -12.07 18.62 13.07
C VAL A 192 -11.44 17.73 14.13
N PHE A 193 -10.70 18.28 15.09
CA PHE A 193 -9.95 17.52 16.08
C PHE A 193 -10.83 16.73 17.04
N ASN A 194 -12.03 17.22 17.35
CA ASN A 194 -13.02 16.52 18.19
C ASN A 194 -13.91 15.55 17.40
N SER A 195 -13.71 15.42 16.09
CA SER A 195 -14.49 14.53 15.26
C SER A 195 -13.96 13.08 15.32
N THR A 196 -14.83 12.13 15.06
CA THR A 196 -14.44 10.74 14.86
C THR A 196 -13.57 10.57 13.63
N PHE A 197 -13.73 11.45 12.64
CA PHE A 197 -12.86 11.48 11.46
C PHE A 197 -11.38 11.64 11.86
N TRP A 198 -11.06 12.63 12.72
CA TRP A 198 -9.71 12.85 13.19
C TRP A 198 -9.18 11.65 14.00
N LEU A 199 -10.02 11.08 14.85
CA LEU A 199 -9.67 9.89 15.62
C LEU A 199 -9.24 8.73 14.71
N TYR A 200 -9.98 8.46 13.64
CA TYR A 200 -9.61 7.46 12.65
C TYR A 200 -8.33 7.83 11.92
N TRP A 201 -8.28 9.05 11.41
CA TRP A 201 -7.19 9.51 10.58
C TRP A 201 -5.85 9.43 11.28
N ARG A 202 -5.78 9.96 12.51
CA ARG A 202 -4.57 9.90 13.32
C ARG A 202 -4.17 8.48 13.71
N THR A 203 -5.14 7.62 13.98
CA THR A 203 -4.88 6.22 14.38
C THR A 203 -4.36 5.40 13.20
N MET A 204 -4.94 5.58 12.01
CA MET A 204 -4.58 4.79 10.83
C MET A 204 -3.25 5.22 10.22
N PHE A 205 -3.03 6.51 10.13
CA PHE A 205 -1.88 7.07 9.43
C PHE A 205 -0.83 7.67 10.36
N ALA A 206 -1.01 7.51 11.68
CA ALA A 206 -0.11 8.03 12.71
C ALA A 206 0.12 9.55 12.61
N PHE A 207 -0.88 10.32 12.16
CA PHE A 207 -0.81 11.77 12.17
C PHE A 207 -0.97 12.35 13.57
N GLU A 208 -0.23 13.41 13.81
CA GLU A 208 -0.37 14.28 14.99
C GLU A 208 -0.63 15.72 14.53
N ASN A 209 -1.19 16.54 15.41
CA ASN A 209 -1.61 17.91 15.07
C ASN A 209 -0.47 18.79 14.54
N TRP A 210 0.74 18.55 15.02
CA TRP A 210 1.97 19.26 14.62
C TRP A 210 2.62 18.75 13.33
N HIS A 211 2.08 17.69 12.71
CA HIS A 211 2.58 17.21 11.43
C HIS A 211 2.23 18.17 10.29
N SER A 212 2.89 18.01 9.15
CA SER A 212 2.71 18.83 7.97
C SER A 212 1.27 18.76 7.42
N ALA A 213 0.66 19.93 7.22
CA ALA A 213 -0.63 20.03 6.54
C ALA A 213 -0.56 19.59 5.07
N LEU A 214 0.58 19.82 4.42
CA LEU A 214 0.82 19.35 3.06
C LEU A 214 0.81 17.83 2.98
N GLU A 215 1.52 17.14 3.87
CA GLU A 215 1.52 15.68 3.94
C GLU A 215 0.09 15.16 4.13
N MET A 216 -0.68 15.74 5.03
CA MET A 216 -2.07 15.34 5.23
C MET A 216 -2.91 15.56 3.96
N LYS A 217 -2.73 16.67 3.25
CA LYS A 217 -3.41 16.93 1.97
C LYS A 217 -3.08 15.87 0.93
N LEU A 218 -1.81 15.49 0.79
CA LEU A 218 -1.37 14.47 -0.15
C LEU A 218 -1.98 13.10 0.18
N TYR A 219 -2.06 12.76 1.46
CA TYR A 219 -2.76 11.55 1.91
C TYR A 219 -4.25 11.60 1.60
N PHE A 220 -4.92 12.73 1.81
CA PHE A 220 -6.30 12.89 1.40
C PHE A 220 -6.49 12.69 -0.09
N GLN A 221 -5.68 13.31 -0.91
CA GLN A 221 -5.75 13.15 -2.37
C GLN A 221 -5.60 11.69 -2.78
N ARG A 222 -4.78 10.94 -2.05
CA ARG A 222 -4.55 9.53 -2.30
C ARG A 222 -5.73 8.66 -1.90
N PHE A 223 -6.33 8.94 -0.76
CA PHE A 223 -7.33 8.08 -0.13
C PHE A 223 -8.77 8.56 -0.23
N ILE A 224 -9.03 9.71 -0.87
CA ILE A 224 -10.38 10.29 -0.95
C ILE A 224 -11.40 9.36 -1.62
N HIS A 225 -10.96 8.53 -2.54
CA HIS A 225 -11.83 7.56 -3.22
C HIS A 225 -12.37 6.49 -2.28
N HIS A 226 -11.76 6.34 -1.12
CA HIS A 226 -12.13 5.36 -0.10
C HIS A 226 -12.96 5.96 1.04
N ILE A 227 -13.13 7.28 1.05
CA ILE A 227 -13.88 7.99 2.12
C ILE A 227 -15.40 7.84 1.96
N SER A 228 -15.91 7.54 0.79
CA SER A 228 -17.35 7.43 0.50
C SER A 228 -17.99 6.09 0.90
N GLY A 229 -17.22 5.19 1.47
CA GLY A 229 -17.67 3.92 2.03
C GLY A 229 -16.86 3.60 3.29
N PRO A 230 -17.18 2.53 4.01
CA PRO A 230 -16.24 2.01 4.98
C PRO A 230 -14.93 1.79 4.23
N VAL A 231 -13.86 2.34 4.77
CA VAL A 231 -12.55 2.34 4.13
C VAL A 231 -12.20 0.90 3.78
N SER A 232 -12.31 0.58 2.52
CA SER A 232 -11.99 -0.75 2.01
C SER A 232 -10.48 -0.84 1.87
N TYR A 233 -9.80 -1.05 3.00
CA TYR A 233 -8.39 -1.41 2.98
C TYR A 233 -8.27 -2.87 2.60
N THR A 234 -7.46 -3.13 1.63
CA THR A 234 -7.03 -4.47 1.31
C THR A 234 -5.96 -4.87 2.31
N HIS A 235 -6.37 -5.48 3.42
CA HIS A 235 -5.42 -6.06 4.35
C HIS A 235 -4.81 -7.30 3.71
N LEU A 236 -3.48 -7.35 3.67
CA LEU A 236 -2.81 -8.63 3.65
C LEU A 236 -3.09 -9.29 4.99
N ARG A 237 -4.04 -10.18 5.04
CA ARG A 237 -4.00 -11.21 6.07
C ARG A 237 -2.75 -12.02 5.79
N ALA A 238 -1.78 -11.97 6.70
CA ALA A 238 -0.82 -13.05 6.80
C ALA A 238 -1.67 -14.34 6.82
N HIS A 239 -1.37 -15.26 5.92
CA HIS A 239 -2.09 -16.51 5.84
C HIS A 239 -2.13 -17.14 7.23
N GLU A 240 -3.26 -17.01 7.91
CA GLU A 240 -3.60 -17.83 9.05
C GLU A 240 -4.09 -19.16 8.50
N THR A 241 -3.18 -20.06 8.28
CA THR A 241 -3.47 -21.47 8.10
C THR A 241 -2.64 -22.28 9.06
#